data_698e502737cb955b10af434c21c276a7
#
_entry.id   698e502737cb955b10af434c21c276a7
#
_cell.length_a   1.000
_cell.length_b   1.000
_cell.length_c   1.000
_cell.angle_alpha   90.00
_cell.angle_beta   90.00
_cell.angle_gamma   90.00
#
_symmetry.space_group_name_H-M   'P 1'
#
loop_
_entity.id
_entity.type
_entity.pdbx_description
1 polymer ?
#
loop_
_entity_poly.entity_id
_entity_poly.type
_entity_poly.pdbx_seq_one_letter_code
_entity_poly.pdbx_strand_id
1 'polypeptide(L)'
;HPLGEIDRPTLEQLATYPLVSYHPTVAGRPRIDQAFAKANLTPSFALEALDSDVIKTYVALGLGVGIVAEMAMQGPQDSDGLVARPAGHLFGSHMTRLAIRKGAFLREFVLAFAETLSDRLSRALIHRALSGEPQHYEL
;
A
#
# COMPACT_ATOMS: atom_id res chain seq x y z
N HIS A 1 2.44 6.96 -21.00
CA HIS A 1 1.10 7.37 -20.60
C HIS A 1 1.12 8.81 -20.06
N PRO A 2 0.13 9.69 -20.40
CA PRO A 2 0.17 11.13 -20.02
C PRO A 2 0.33 11.37 -18.52
N LEU A 3 -0.28 10.54 -17.67
CA LEU A 3 -0.12 10.64 -16.21
C LEU A 3 1.31 10.34 -15.72
N GLY A 4 2.12 9.65 -16.51
CA GLY A 4 3.52 9.38 -16.19
C GLY A 4 4.40 10.65 -16.19
N GLU A 5 3.96 11.73 -16.85
CA GLU A 5 4.64 13.02 -16.90
C GLU A 5 4.20 13.98 -15.79
N ILE A 6 3.16 13.61 -15.02
CA ILE A 6 2.58 14.44 -13.97
C ILE A 6 3.11 13.95 -12.62
N ASP A 7 3.87 14.78 -11.90
CA ASP A 7 4.44 14.41 -10.61
C ASP A 7 3.38 14.22 -9.51
N ARG A 8 2.31 14.99 -9.56
CA ARG A 8 1.21 14.93 -8.58
C ARG A 8 -0.15 14.92 -9.29
N PRO A 9 -0.58 13.76 -9.79
CA PRO A 9 -1.88 13.64 -10.45
C PRO A 9 -3.02 13.94 -9.48
N THR A 10 -4.17 14.38 -10.01
CA THR A 10 -5.40 14.62 -9.23
C THR A 10 -6.37 13.46 -9.39
N LEU A 11 -7.41 13.40 -8.52
CA LEU A 11 -8.46 12.37 -8.62
C LEU A 11 -9.27 12.52 -9.93
N GLU A 12 -9.51 13.76 -10.36
CA GLU A 12 -10.20 14.04 -11.61
C GLU A 12 -9.42 13.50 -12.81
N GLN A 13 -8.10 13.71 -12.82
CA GLN A 13 -7.23 13.17 -13.86
C GLN A 13 -7.21 11.64 -13.86
N LEU A 14 -7.16 11.02 -12.70
CA LEU A 14 -7.25 9.56 -12.57
C LEU A 14 -8.59 9.01 -13.07
N ALA A 15 -9.69 9.69 -12.75
CA ALA A 15 -11.03 9.27 -13.12
C ALA A 15 -11.32 9.32 -14.64
N THR A 16 -10.46 10.01 -15.42
CA THR A 16 -10.61 10.04 -16.89
C THR A 16 -10.12 8.77 -17.58
N TYR A 17 -9.41 7.90 -16.86
CA TYR A 17 -8.84 6.66 -17.39
C TYR A 17 -9.47 5.43 -16.74
N PRO A 18 -9.48 4.28 -17.44
CA PRO A 18 -9.81 3.01 -16.82
C PRO A 18 -8.82 2.71 -15.70
N LEU A 19 -9.29 2.37 -14.51
CA LEU A 19 -8.46 2.05 -13.38
C LEU A 19 -8.29 0.53 -13.21
N VAL A 20 -7.10 0.11 -12.81
CA VAL A 20 -6.78 -1.24 -12.37
C VAL A 20 -6.41 -1.17 -10.90
N SER A 21 -7.15 -1.84 -10.02
CA SER A 21 -6.96 -1.66 -8.58
C SER A 21 -7.26 -2.94 -7.80
N TYR A 22 -7.12 -2.84 -6.49
CA TYR A 22 -7.45 -3.94 -5.61
C TYR A 22 -8.96 -4.23 -5.58
N HIS A 23 -9.29 -5.50 -5.41
CA HIS A 23 -10.66 -5.94 -5.13
C HIS A 23 -11.17 -5.30 -3.82
N PRO A 24 -12.49 -5.03 -3.67
CA PRO A 24 -13.07 -4.38 -2.48
C PRO A 24 -12.76 -5.06 -1.14
N THR A 25 -12.43 -6.35 -1.14
CA THR A 25 -12.05 -7.10 0.08
C THR A 25 -10.62 -6.81 0.56
N VAL A 26 -9.77 -6.16 -0.26
CA VAL A 26 -8.40 -5.81 0.12
C VAL A 26 -8.40 -4.52 0.94
N ALA A 27 -7.66 -4.52 2.05
CA ALA A 27 -7.69 -3.46 3.08
C ALA A 27 -7.41 -2.03 2.55
N GLY A 28 -6.66 -1.88 1.47
CA GLY A 28 -6.35 -0.57 0.85
C GLY A 28 -7.50 0.02 0.01
N ARG A 29 -8.37 -0.82 -0.56
CA ARG A 29 -9.40 -0.40 -1.51
C ARG A 29 -10.45 0.56 -0.92
N PRO A 30 -10.98 0.38 0.29
CA PRO A 30 -11.97 1.31 0.84
C PRO A 30 -11.50 2.77 0.91
N ARG A 31 -10.20 3.01 1.05
CA ARG A 31 -9.64 4.38 1.03
C ARG A 31 -9.65 4.99 -0.36
N ILE A 32 -9.37 4.19 -1.38
CA ILE A 32 -9.45 4.61 -2.79
C ILE A 32 -10.90 5.01 -3.09
N ASP A 33 -11.85 4.14 -2.77
CA ASP A 33 -13.28 4.39 -2.98
C ASP A 33 -13.75 5.64 -2.22
N GLN A 34 -13.32 5.80 -0.97
CA GLN A 34 -13.67 6.96 -0.15
C GLN A 34 -13.09 8.27 -0.72
N ALA A 35 -11.88 8.25 -1.27
CA ALA A 35 -11.27 9.43 -1.87
C ALA A 35 -12.08 9.91 -3.08
N PHE A 36 -12.44 9.00 -3.98
CA PHE A 36 -13.28 9.33 -5.13
C PHE A 36 -14.69 9.78 -4.71
N ALA A 37 -15.30 9.08 -3.75
CA ALA A 37 -16.64 9.45 -3.25
C ALA A 37 -16.66 10.86 -2.62
N LYS A 38 -15.65 11.22 -1.84
CA LYS A 38 -15.52 12.58 -1.25
C LYS A 38 -15.36 13.67 -2.31
N ALA A 39 -14.76 13.33 -3.45
CA ALA A 39 -14.61 14.23 -4.59
C ALA A 39 -15.83 14.22 -5.52
N ASN A 40 -16.90 13.46 -5.20
CA ASN A 40 -18.06 13.24 -6.07
C ASN A 40 -17.69 12.68 -7.45
N LEU A 41 -16.67 11.83 -7.52
CA LEU A 41 -16.20 11.18 -8.73
C LEU A 41 -16.56 9.70 -8.73
N THR A 42 -16.92 9.18 -9.89
CA THR A 42 -17.21 7.75 -10.09
C THR A 42 -16.19 7.18 -11.09
N PRO A 43 -15.07 6.63 -10.63
CA PRO A 43 -14.07 6.06 -11.51
C PRO A 43 -14.57 4.77 -12.16
N SER A 44 -14.09 4.47 -13.36
CA SER A 44 -14.31 3.19 -14.04
C SER A 44 -13.18 2.23 -13.69
N PHE A 45 -13.50 1.06 -13.13
CA PHE A 45 -12.52 0.00 -12.89
C PHE A 45 -12.57 -1.01 -14.03
N ALA A 46 -11.47 -1.10 -14.80
CA ALA A 46 -11.33 -2.08 -15.87
C ALA A 46 -10.96 -3.47 -15.33
N LEU A 47 -10.25 -3.52 -14.20
CA LEU A 47 -9.87 -4.77 -13.52
C LEU A 47 -9.76 -4.54 -12.02
N GLU A 48 -10.19 -5.53 -11.26
CA GLU A 48 -10.02 -5.62 -9.82
C GLU A 48 -9.29 -6.91 -9.45
N ALA A 49 -8.16 -6.82 -8.74
CA ALA A 49 -7.31 -7.95 -8.40
C ALA A 49 -7.00 -8.04 -6.91
N LEU A 50 -6.68 -9.22 -6.43
CA LEU A 50 -6.26 -9.44 -5.04
C LEU A 50 -4.77 -9.16 -4.82
N ASP A 51 -4.00 -9.09 -5.91
CA ASP A 51 -2.54 -9.07 -5.92
C ASP A 51 -2.00 -7.90 -6.72
N SER A 52 -0.95 -7.25 -6.21
CA SER A 52 -0.30 -6.12 -6.87
C SER A 52 0.41 -6.50 -8.17
N ASP A 53 0.95 -7.72 -8.26
CA ASP A 53 1.68 -8.15 -9.45
C ASP A 53 0.73 -8.36 -10.63
N VAL A 54 -0.49 -8.83 -10.35
CA VAL A 54 -1.56 -8.89 -11.35
C VAL A 54 -1.90 -7.47 -11.84
N ILE A 55 -2.08 -6.51 -10.92
CA ILE A 55 -2.35 -5.12 -11.29
C ILE A 55 -1.23 -4.57 -12.18
N LYS A 56 0.04 -4.72 -11.78
CA LYS A 56 1.21 -4.25 -12.53
C LYS A 56 1.26 -4.87 -13.93
N THR A 57 1.04 -6.18 -14.03
CA THR A 57 1.03 -6.90 -15.30
C THR A 57 0.01 -6.32 -16.27
N TYR A 58 -1.23 -6.12 -15.84
CA TYR A 58 -2.27 -5.60 -16.71
C TYR A 58 -2.09 -4.12 -17.06
N VAL A 59 -1.49 -3.33 -16.17
CA VAL A 59 -1.10 -1.95 -16.47
C VAL A 59 0.02 -1.93 -17.52
N ALA A 60 1.02 -2.78 -17.41
CA ALA A 60 2.09 -2.91 -18.41
C ALA A 60 1.54 -3.32 -19.80
N LEU A 61 0.47 -4.12 -19.81
CA LEU A 61 -0.26 -4.49 -21.03
C LEU A 61 -1.18 -3.36 -21.58
N GLY A 62 -1.23 -2.21 -20.91
CA GLY A 62 -1.99 -1.05 -21.38
C GLY A 62 -3.48 -1.05 -21.02
N LEU A 63 -3.92 -1.88 -20.04
CA LEU A 63 -5.33 -1.96 -19.67
C LEU A 63 -5.85 -0.67 -19.01
N GLY A 64 -4.97 0.12 -18.40
CA GLY A 64 -5.33 1.37 -17.74
C GLY A 64 -4.29 1.84 -16.74
N VAL A 65 -4.72 2.63 -15.76
CA VAL A 65 -3.89 3.20 -14.70
C VAL A 65 -4.02 2.38 -13.42
N GLY A 66 -2.88 1.88 -12.92
CA GLY A 66 -2.84 1.08 -11.70
C GLY A 66 -2.80 1.94 -10.44
N ILE A 67 -3.52 1.51 -9.39
CA ILE A 67 -3.38 2.04 -8.03
C ILE A 67 -2.92 0.91 -7.13
N VAL A 68 -1.66 0.98 -6.67
CA VAL A 68 -1.02 -0.04 -5.84
C VAL A 68 -0.38 0.58 -4.59
N ALA A 69 -0.11 -0.25 -3.60
CA ALA A 69 0.68 0.18 -2.44
C ALA A 69 2.12 0.47 -2.86
N GLU A 70 2.75 1.50 -2.30
CA GLU A 70 4.13 1.90 -2.61
C GLU A 70 5.12 0.75 -2.43
N MET A 71 4.95 -0.06 -1.39
CA MET A 71 5.80 -1.23 -1.13
C MET A 71 5.75 -2.29 -2.23
N ALA A 72 4.73 -2.28 -3.08
CA ALA A 72 4.62 -3.20 -4.22
C ALA A 72 5.47 -2.75 -5.43
N MET A 73 6.09 -1.57 -5.39
CA MET A 73 6.89 -0.97 -6.47
C MET A 73 8.40 -0.96 -6.14
N GLN A 74 8.89 -1.94 -5.40
CA GLN A 74 10.30 -2.00 -4.95
C GLN A 74 11.16 -3.04 -5.69
N GLY A 75 10.58 -3.79 -6.62
CA GLY A 75 11.30 -4.81 -7.39
C GLY A 75 12.00 -4.26 -8.64
N PRO A 76 13.14 -4.85 -9.07
CA PRO A 76 13.80 -4.50 -10.32
C PRO A 76 12.90 -4.60 -11.55
N GLN A 77 11.96 -5.55 -11.54
CA GLN A 77 10.97 -5.79 -12.60
C GLN A 77 9.89 -4.70 -12.66
N ASP A 78 9.75 -3.88 -11.61
CA ASP A 78 8.70 -2.86 -11.53
C ASP A 78 9.01 -1.63 -12.39
N SER A 79 10.23 -1.50 -12.89
CA SER A 79 10.66 -0.44 -13.80
C SER A 79 10.50 -0.83 -15.28
N ASP A 80 10.19 -2.08 -15.60
CA ASP A 80 10.05 -2.54 -16.98
C ASP A 80 8.64 -2.23 -17.51
N GLY A 81 8.57 -1.20 -18.36
CA GLY A 81 7.31 -0.77 -18.97
C GLY A 81 6.34 -0.03 -18.05
N LEU A 82 6.73 0.27 -16.81
CA LEU A 82 5.90 0.97 -15.84
C LEU A 82 6.55 2.29 -15.37
N VAL A 83 5.71 3.29 -15.13
CA VAL A 83 6.09 4.54 -14.46
C VAL A 83 5.23 4.70 -13.22
N ALA A 84 5.85 4.74 -12.05
CA ALA A 84 5.16 4.97 -10.78
C ALA A 84 5.21 6.47 -10.39
N ARG A 85 4.09 6.97 -9.86
CA ARG A 85 3.98 8.32 -9.29
C ARG A 85 3.41 8.25 -7.87
N PRO A 86 3.97 8.98 -6.90
CA PRO A 86 3.45 9.02 -5.55
C PRO A 86 2.02 9.58 -5.51
N ALA A 87 1.09 8.83 -4.91
CA ALA A 87 -0.32 9.21 -4.78
C ALA A 87 -0.80 9.31 -3.32
N GLY A 88 0.13 9.34 -2.36
CA GLY A 88 -0.21 9.46 -0.93
C GLY A 88 -1.02 10.72 -0.59
N HIS A 89 -0.86 11.80 -1.35
CA HIS A 89 -1.64 13.03 -1.20
C HIS A 89 -3.14 12.84 -1.54
N LEU A 90 -3.49 11.81 -2.32
CA LEU A 90 -4.87 11.49 -2.70
C LEU A 90 -5.50 10.50 -1.73
N PHE A 91 -4.75 9.46 -1.35
CA PHE A 91 -5.27 8.29 -0.64
C PHE A 91 -4.79 8.19 0.81
N GLY A 92 -3.87 9.10 1.22
CA GLY A 92 -3.25 9.06 2.54
C GLY A 92 -2.22 7.94 2.68
N SER A 93 -1.74 7.75 3.91
CA SER A 93 -0.80 6.69 4.28
C SER A 93 -1.49 5.57 5.04
N HIS A 94 -0.95 4.37 4.95
CA HIS A 94 -1.40 3.21 5.71
C HIS A 94 -0.33 2.78 6.71
N MET A 95 -0.73 2.64 7.97
CA MET A 95 0.17 2.14 9.00
C MET A 95 -0.01 0.63 9.14
N THR A 96 1.02 -0.13 8.80
CA THR A 96 1.08 -1.57 9.07
C THR A 96 1.58 -1.80 10.49
N ARG A 97 0.96 -2.71 11.23
CA ARG A 97 1.33 -3.05 12.60
C ARG A 97 1.63 -4.53 12.73
N LEU A 98 2.71 -4.85 13.45
CA LEU A 98 2.97 -6.21 13.90
C LEU A 98 2.13 -6.46 15.17
N ALA A 99 1.22 -7.42 15.12
CA ALA A 99 0.41 -7.82 16.26
C ALA A 99 0.93 -9.13 16.87
N ILE A 100 1.21 -9.11 18.16
CA ILE A 100 1.68 -10.26 18.91
C ILE A 100 0.74 -10.46 20.10
N ARG A 101 0.33 -11.70 20.35
CA ARG A 101 -0.53 -12.02 21.51
C ARG A 101 0.21 -11.71 22.82
N LYS A 102 -0.43 -10.95 23.71
CA LYS A 102 0.12 -10.65 25.04
C LYS A 102 0.46 -11.95 25.80
N GLY A 103 1.64 -12.00 26.40
CA GLY A 103 2.13 -13.18 27.11
C GLY A 103 2.59 -14.34 26.21
N ALA A 104 2.68 -14.15 24.91
CA ALA A 104 3.24 -15.15 24.02
C ALA A 104 4.74 -15.34 24.28
N PHE A 105 5.17 -16.60 24.34
CA PHE A 105 6.60 -16.93 24.31
C PHE A 105 7.10 -16.77 22.86
N LEU A 106 8.02 -15.86 22.65
CA LEU A 106 8.62 -15.63 21.33
C LEU A 106 9.94 -16.41 21.22
N ARG A 107 9.98 -17.30 20.24
CA ARG A 107 11.22 -17.98 19.86
C ARG A 107 12.14 -17.01 19.14
N GLU A 108 13.45 -17.26 19.20
CA GLU A 108 14.49 -16.43 18.62
C GLU A 108 14.27 -16.09 17.14
N PHE A 109 13.82 -17.06 16.34
CA PHE A 109 13.54 -16.83 14.92
C PHE A 109 12.36 -15.89 14.66
N VAL A 110 11.38 -15.81 15.58
CA VAL A 110 10.26 -14.86 15.47
C VAL A 110 10.75 -13.44 15.69
N LEU A 111 11.64 -13.24 16.64
CA LEU A 111 12.28 -11.94 16.89
C LEU A 111 13.15 -11.53 15.69
N ALA A 112 13.98 -12.45 15.19
CA ALA A 112 14.79 -12.20 14.01
C ALA A 112 13.93 -11.85 12.78
N PHE A 113 12.83 -12.56 12.56
CA PHE A 113 11.89 -12.24 11.48
C PHE A 113 11.27 -10.85 11.67
N ALA A 114 10.86 -10.49 12.87
CA ALA A 114 10.30 -9.16 13.14
C ALA A 114 11.29 -8.04 12.82
N GLU A 115 12.58 -8.23 13.14
CA GLU A 115 13.64 -7.27 12.80
C GLU A 115 13.84 -7.09 11.29
N THR A 116 13.56 -8.13 10.48
CA THR A 116 13.64 -8.01 9.01
C THR A 116 12.49 -7.22 8.39
N LEU A 117 11.35 -7.06 9.10
CA LEU A 117 10.20 -6.32 8.59
C LEU A 117 10.40 -4.81 8.60
N SER A 118 11.19 -4.30 9.53
CA SER A 118 11.46 -2.86 9.65
C SER A 118 12.63 -2.61 10.58
N ASP A 119 13.50 -1.70 10.20
CA ASP A 119 14.62 -1.22 11.03
C ASP A 119 14.16 -0.58 12.36
N ARG A 120 12.88 -0.22 12.45
CA ARG A 120 12.25 0.31 13.67
C ARG A 120 11.87 -0.77 14.67
N LEU A 121 11.82 -2.04 14.26
CA LEU A 121 11.46 -3.17 15.12
C LEU A 121 12.74 -3.79 15.70
N SER A 122 13.10 -3.42 16.92
CA SER A 122 14.18 -4.07 17.66
C SER A 122 13.64 -5.07 18.68
N ARG A 123 14.44 -6.06 19.06
CA ARG A 123 14.10 -7.03 20.12
C ARG A 123 13.72 -6.33 21.42
N ALA A 124 14.46 -5.29 21.79
CA ALA A 124 14.18 -4.50 22.99
C ALA A 124 12.79 -3.84 22.93
N LEU A 125 12.42 -3.28 21.77
CA LEU A 125 11.10 -2.70 21.57
C LEU A 125 9.99 -3.76 21.65
N ILE A 126 10.20 -4.92 21.04
CA ILE A 126 9.23 -6.03 21.06
C ILE A 126 9.04 -6.54 22.49
N HIS A 127 10.11 -6.77 23.23
CA HIS A 127 10.03 -7.20 24.63
C HIS A 127 9.33 -6.17 25.51
N ARG A 128 9.62 -4.88 25.33
CA ARG A 128 8.95 -3.81 26.06
C ARG A 128 7.45 -3.76 25.76
N ALA A 129 7.07 -3.91 24.49
CA ALA A 129 5.66 -3.96 24.08
C ALA A 129 4.92 -5.15 24.70
N LEU A 130 5.58 -6.30 24.86
CA LEU A 130 5.02 -7.51 25.48
C LEU A 130 4.88 -7.40 27.00
N SER A 131 5.78 -6.66 27.67
CA SER A 131 5.71 -6.42 29.13
C SER A 131 4.57 -5.48 29.55
N GLY A 132 3.92 -4.81 28.57
CA GLY A 132 2.76 -3.96 28.81
C GLY A 132 3.12 -2.55 29.29
N GLU A 133 4.36 -2.11 29.13
CA GLU A 133 4.74 -0.71 29.33
C GLU A 133 4.06 0.19 28.29
N PRO A 134 3.45 1.31 28.69
CA PRO A 134 2.80 2.22 27.77
C PRO A 134 3.81 2.79 26.76
N GLN A 135 3.54 2.62 25.48
CA GLN A 135 4.35 3.20 24.42
C GLN A 135 3.69 4.49 23.93
N HIS A 136 4.39 5.60 24.04
CA HIS A 136 4.09 6.81 23.28
C HIS A 136 4.64 6.60 21.85
N TYR A 137 3.75 6.38 20.90
CA TYR A 137 4.11 6.46 19.48
C TYR A 137 4.02 7.94 19.09
N GLU A 138 5.16 8.59 18.85
CA GLU A 138 5.16 9.84 18.09
C GLU A 138 4.73 9.50 16.66
N LEU A 139 3.64 10.13 16.22
CA LEU A 139 3.03 10.00 14.90
C LEU A 139 3.82 10.83 13.87
#